data_c557d35040a2d5398ffe05bdbc494800
#
_entry.id   c557d35040a2d5398ffe05bdbc494800
#
_cell.length_a   1.000
_cell.length_b   1.000
_cell.length_c   1.000
_cell.angle_alpha   90.00
_cell.angle_beta   90.00
_cell.angle_gamma   90.00
#
_symmetry.space_group_name_H-M   'P 1'
#
loop_
_entity.id
_entity.type
_entity.pdbx_description
1 polymer ?
#
loop_
_entity_poly.entity_id
_entity_poly.type
_entity_poly.pdbx_seq_one_letter_code
_entity_poly.pdbx_strand_id
1 'polypeptide(L)'
;MCLPGIGFARFARAGPDNKFRFGPFYYNKDSLYGLRRQSDVFRGGVEPDRPNKTHIVMSTVKFKGSPVNLAGEFIREGVAAPDFELVKTDLTPLRLSDLKGRRVVLNIFPSLDTGVCAASVRRFNKLAASLPDTVVVAVSKDLPFAHARFCTTEGIENVVPASDFRASGFDAAYGVAMADGPLKGLLARAVVVIDREGKVVYAQLVPEITEEPDYDGAAE
;
A
#
# COMPACT_ATOMS: atom_id res chain seq x y z
N MET A 1 13.04 -42.96 -21.07
CA MET A 1 13.69 -43.49 -19.87
C MET A 1 12.97 -42.91 -18.68
N CYS A 2 12.13 -43.71 -18.05
CA CYS A 2 11.39 -43.33 -16.84
C CYS A 2 12.26 -43.56 -15.62
N LEU A 3 12.31 -42.60 -14.71
CA LEU A 3 12.82 -42.81 -13.35
C LEU A 3 11.65 -42.98 -12.38
N PRO A 4 11.74 -43.92 -11.43
CA PRO A 4 10.63 -44.28 -10.54
C PRO A 4 10.68 -43.55 -9.19
N GLY A 5 9.49 -43.26 -8.68
CA GLY A 5 9.13 -43.45 -7.27
C GLY A 5 9.66 -42.45 -6.25
N ILE A 6 8.86 -41.43 -5.92
CA ILE A 6 8.93 -40.81 -4.59
C ILE A 6 7.67 -41.20 -3.86
N GLY A 7 7.86 -41.92 -2.74
CA GLY A 7 6.84 -42.57 -1.95
C GLY A 7 5.89 -41.59 -1.26
N PHE A 8 4.62 -41.93 -1.28
CA PHE A 8 3.56 -41.32 -0.46
C PHE A 8 3.87 -41.49 1.03
N ALA A 9 4.08 -40.37 1.73
CA ALA A 9 4.09 -40.36 3.16
C ALA A 9 2.68 -40.64 3.68
N ARG A 10 2.55 -41.71 4.47
CA ARG A 10 1.33 -42.16 5.14
C ARG A 10 0.84 -41.08 6.11
N PHE A 11 -0.40 -40.64 5.94
CA PHE A 11 -1.12 -39.90 6.95
C PHE A 11 -1.26 -40.76 8.23
N ALA A 12 -0.71 -40.30 9.34
CA ALA A 12 -0.93 -40.89 10.63
C ALA A 12 -2.39 -40.58 11.07
N ARG A 13 -3.14 -41.63 11.43
CA ARG A 13 -4.46 -41.54 12.04
C ARG A 13 -4.34 -40.90 13.44
N ALA A 14 -5.17 -39.89 13.70
CA ALA A 14 -5.37 -39.33 15.01
C ALA A 14 -6.04 -40.37 15.93
N GLY A 15 -5.46 -40.59 17.13
CA GLY A 15 -6.07 -41.32 18.20
C GLY A 15 -7.16 -40.51 18.92
N PRO A 16 -7.98 -41.11 19.80
CA PRO A 16 -9.18 -40.51 20.35
C PRO A 16 -8.99 -39.31 21.30
N ASP A 17 -7.78 -38.86 21.56
CA ASP A 17 -7.51 -37.88 22.64
C ASP A 17 -7.19 -36.48 22.18
N ASN A 18 -7.32 -36.15 20.89
CA ASN A 18 -7.22 -34.82 20.29
C ASN A 18 -6.21 -33.84 20.95
N LYS A 19 -5.04 -34.34 21.35
CA LYS A 19 -3.96 -33.52 21.93
C LYS A 19 -2.77 -33.44 20.98
N PHE A 20 -2.69 -32.32 20.25
CA PHE A 20 -1.46 -31.96 19.56
C PHE A 20 -0.41 -31.51 20.56
N ARG A 21 0.68 -32.25 20.70
CA ARG A 21 1.87 -31.83 21.47
C ARG A 21 2.73 -30.99 20.55
N PHE A 22 2.72 -29.67 20.75
CA PHE A 22 3.80 -28.80 20.36
C PHE A 22 4.78 -28.65 21.52
N GLY A 23 6.07 -28.65 21.23
CA GLY A 23 7.14 -28.54 22.21
C GLY A 23 7.11 -27.26 23.05
N PRO A 24 7.95 -27.09 24.07
CA PRO A 24 7.67 -26.27 25.24
C PRO A 24 7.95 -24.79 24.99
N PHE A 25 6.91 -24.03 24.67
CA PHE A 25 6.86 -22.63 25.02
C PHE A 25 5.89 -22.48 26.20
N TYR A 26 6.46 -22.39 27.40
CA TYR A 26 5.72 -22.03 28.58
C TYR A 26 5.27 -20.58 28.51
N TYR A 27 3.99 -20.36 28.23
CA TYR A 27 3.36 -19.06 28.44
C TYR A 27 2.90 -19.02 29.91
N ASN A 28 3.63 -18.25 30.72
CA ASN A 28 3.28 -18.08 32.13
C ASN A 28 2.09 -17.12 32.25
N LYS A 29 0.95 -17.67 32.67
CA LYS A 29 -0.34 -16.95 32.79
C LYS A 29 -0.42 -16.11 34.07
N ASP A 30 0.59 -16.12 34.93
CA ASP A 30 0.52 -15.53 36.28
C ASP A 30 1.17 -14.14 36.40
N SER A 31 1.54 -13.48 35.26
CA SER A 31 2.20 -12.18 35.31
C SER A 31 1.24 -10.98 35.14
N LEU A 32 -0.06 -11.15 35.23
CA LEU A 32 -1.04 -10.06 34.99
C LEU A 32 -1.90 -9.66 36.21
N TYR A 33 -1.62 -10.14 37.43
CA TYR A 33 -2.36 -9.68 38.60
C TYR A 33 -1.40 -9.32 39.74
N GLY A 34 -0.81 -8.16 39.66
CA GLY A 34 -0.03 -7.52 40.71
C GLY A 34 -0.33 -6.04 40.86
N LEU A 35 -1.60 -5.63 40.77
CA LEU A 35 -2.01 -4.27 41.15
C LEU A 35 -2.58 -4.30 42.58
N ARG A 36 -1.72 -4.00 43.54
CA ARG A 36 -2.13 -3.58 44.89
C ARG A 36 -2.97 -2.32 44.77
N ARG A 37 -4.19 -2.37 45.38
CA ARG A 37 -4.95 -1.16 45.74
C ARG A 37 -4.15 -0.40 46.80
N GLN A 38 -3.72 0.78 46.46
CA GLN A 38 -3.29 1.79 47.41
C GLN A 38 -4.29 2.96 47.32
N SER A 39 -5.30 2.91 48.19
CA SER A 39 -6.11 4.03 48.57
C SER A 39 -5.24 4.89 49.48
N ASP A 40 -4.82 6.10 49.00
CA ASP A 40 -4.61 7.24 49.91
C ASP A 40 -4.40 8.52 49.10
N VAL A 41 -5.32 9.41 49.27
CA VAL A 41 -5.21 10.85 49.48
C VAL A 41 -4.22 11.60 48.59
N PHE A 42 -4.69 12.24 47.53
CA PHE A 42 -4.16 13.53 47.10
C PHE A 42 -5.30 14.52 46.78
N ARG A 43 -5.51 15.45 47.72
CA ARG A 43 -6.25 16.69 47.45
C ARG A 43 -5.32 17.67 46.75
N GLY A 44 -5.79 18.25 45.65
CA GLY A 44 -5.20 19.44 45.03
C GLY A 44 -3.99 19.12 44.14
N GLY A 45 -4.23 18.64 42.94
CA GLY A 45 -3.24 18.55 41.89
C GLY A 45 -3.85 19.04 40.60
N VAL A 46 -3.23 20.07 40.03
CA VAL A 46 -3.40 20.53 38.66
C VAL A 46 -3.44 19.28 37.75
N GLU A 47 -4.53 19.09 37.02
CA GLU A 47 -4.64 18.04 35.99
C GLU A 47 -3.44 18.23 35.04
N PRO A 48 -2.57 17.23 34.84
CA PRO A 48 -1.51 17.38 33.87
C PRO A 48 -2.16 17.59 32.50
N ASP A 49 -1.78 18.67 31.85
CA ASP A 49 -2.15 19.06 30.51
C ASP A 49 -2.11 17.80 29.61
N ARG A 50 -3.26 17.28 29.25
CA ARG A 50 -3.33 16.12 28.33
C ARG A 50 -2.73 16.61 27.02
N PRO A 51 -1.70 15.94 26.50
CA PRO A 51 -1.14 16.35 25.22
C PRO A 51 -2.27 16.47 24.23
N ASN A 52 -2.37 17.65 23.64
CA ASN A 52 -3.33 18.05 22.63
C ASN A 52 -3.50 16.85 21.66
N LYS A 53 -4.72 16.26 21.63
CA LYS A 53 -5.04 15.25 20.64
C LYS A 53 -4.86 15.90 19.29
N THR A 54 -3.71 15.71 18.70
CA THR A 54 -3.48 16.05 17.29
C THR A 54 -4.59 15.34 16.54
N HIS A 55 -5.58 16.08 16.05
CA HIS A 55 -6.61 15.54 15.18
C HIS A 55 -5.86 15.04 13.94
N ILE A 56 -5.60 13.74 13.89
CA ILE A 56 -5.11 13.11 12.67
C ILE A 56 -6.26 13.26 11.67
N VAL A 57 -6.12 14.20 10.75
CA VAL A 57 -7.04 14.35 9.63
C VAL A 57 -6.84 13.12 8.76
N MET A 58 -7.79 12.20 8.81
CA MET A 58 -7.78 11.01 7.95
C MET A 58 -8.49 11.36 6.65
N SER A 59 -7.86 11.06 5.52
CA SER A 59 -8.54 11.17 4.22
C SER A 59 -9.57 10.06 4.08
N THR A 60 -10.66 10.35 3.37
CA THR A 60 -11.76 9.40 3.13
C THR A 60 -12.09 9.38 1.64
N VAL A 61 -12.30 8.20 1.10
CA VAL A 61 -12.78 7.95 -0.27
C VAL A 61 -14.05 7.13 -0.22
N LYS A 62 -14.63 6.81 -1.37
CA LYS A 62 -15.79 5.91 -1.47
C LYS A 62 -15.45 4.69 -2.30
N PHE A 63 -16.09 3.58 -1.97
CA PHE A 63 -16.12 2.39 -2.80
C PHE A 63 -17.57 1.97 -3.01
N LYS A 64 -18.05 2.11 -4.25
CA LYS A 64 -19.46 1.89 -4.61
C LYS A 64 -20.43 2.68 -3.72
N GLY A 65 -20.09 3.96 -3.48
CA GLY A 65 -20.87 4.88 -2.67
C GLY A 65 -20.66 4.76 -1.15
N SER A 66 -20.04 3.68 -0.65
CA SER A 66 -19.77 3.49 0.77
C SER A 66 -18.44 4.14 1.17
N PRO A 67 -18.39 4.88 2.31
CA PRO A 67 -17.17 5.54 2.75
C PRO A 67 -16.10 4.51 3.15
N VAL A 68 -14.84 4.82 2.84
CA VAL A 68 -13.63 4.05 3.19
C VAL A 68 -12.61 5.03 3.73
N ASN A 69 -12.12 4.81 4.94
CA ASN A 69 -11.11 5.64 5.57
C ASN A 69 -9.71 5.21 5.14
N LEU A 70 -8.82 6.18 4.94
CA LEU A 70 -7.41 5.92 4.71
C LEU A 70 -6.65 5.94 6.05
N ALA A 71 -5.51 5.26 6.10
CA ALA A 71 -4.69 5.15 7.32
C ALA A 71 -3.90 6.44 7.65
N GLY A 72 -4.08 7.51 6.89
CA GLY A 72 -3.40 8.79 7.08
C GLY A 72 -3.98 9.88 6.21
N GLU A 73 -3.28 11.01 6.16
CA GLU A 73 -3.61 12.12 5.29
C GLU A 73 -2.94 11.93 3.93
N PHE A 74 -3.72 12.09 2.84
CA PHE A 74 -3.17 12.04 1.49
C PHE A 74 -2.16 13.17 1.25
N ILE A 75 -1.08 12.86 0.57
CA ILE A 75 -0.02 13.83 0.26
C ILE A 75 -0.57 15.05 -0.49
N ARG A 76 0.00 16.23 -0.20
CA ARG A 76 -0.44 17.49 -0.79
C ARG A 76 0.56 18.01 -1.81
N GLU A 77 0.07 18.84 -2.70
CA GLU A 77 0.93 19.65 -3.57
C GLU A 77 1.80 20.61 -2.77
N GLY A 78 2.94 20.91 -3.31
CA GLY A 78 3.89 21.86 -2.73
C GLY A 78 4.87 21.28 -1.72
N VAL A 79 4.70 20.03 -1.27
CA VAL A 79 5.62 19.35 -0.35
C VAL A 79 6.69 18.57 -1.11
N ALA A 80 7.83 18.32 -0.47
CA ALA A 80 8.82 17.37 -0.96
C ALA A 80 8.21 15.96 -0.94
N ALA A 81 8.31 15.25 -2.07
CA ALA A 81 7.83 13.87 -2.17
C ALA A 81 8.68 12.95 -1.27
N PRO A 82 8.06 12.15 -0.38
CA PRO A 82 8.79 11.16 0.39
C PRO A 82 9.49 10.14 -0.53
N ASP A 83 10.73 9.78 -0.22
CA ASP A 83 11.38 8.68 -0.93
C ASP A 83 10.64 7.37 -0.64
N PHE A 84 10.68 6.45 -1.59
CA PHE A 84 10.05 5.14 -1.47
C PHE A 84 10.95 4.05 -2.02
N GLU A 85 10.71 2.83 -1.61
CA GLU A 85 11.26 1.64 -2.24
C GLU A 85 10.12 0.71 -2.63
N LEU A 86 9.92 0.53 -3.94
CA LEU A 86 8.96 -0.41 -4.54
C LEU A 86 9.71 -1.53 -5.25
N VAL A 87 9.00 -2.59 -5.61
CA VAL A 87 9.61 -3.77 -6.28
C VAL A 87 9.16 -3.83 -7.73
N LYS A 88 10.10 -3.77 -8.67
CA LYS A 88 9.84 -3.93 -10.11
C LYS A 88 9.53 -5.39 -10.48
N THR A 89 9.11 -5.60 -11.71
CA THR A 89 8.81 -6.96 -12.25
C THR A 89 10.01 -7.89 -12.31
N ASP A 90 11.22 -7.36 -12.36
CA ASP A 90 12.49 -8.11 -12.30
C ASP A 90 12.97 -8.36 -10.86
N LEU A 91 12.15 -8.02 -9.87
CA LEU A 91 12.39 -8.12 -8.42
C LEU A 91 13.46 -7.16 -7.89
N THR A 92 13.97 -6.25 -8.71
CA THR A 92 14.89 -5.21 -8.26
C THR A 92 14.12 -4.03 -7.63
N PRO A 93 14.74 -3.28 -6.70
CA PRO A 93 14.10 -2.11 -6.11
C PRO A 93 13.96 -0.98 -7.13
N LEU A 94 12.93 -0.16 -6.95
CA LEU A 94 12.73 1.14 -7.57
C LEU A 94 12.58 2.16 -6.45
N ARG A 95 13.45 3.16 -6.41
CA ARG A 95 13.38 4.27 -5.46
C ARG A 95 13.09 5.57 -6.19
N LEU A 96 12.40 6.51 -5.52
CA LEU A 96 12.22 7.85 -6.06
C LEU A 96 13.59 8.52 -6.28
N SER A 97 14.52 8.31 -5.39
CA SER A 97 15.90 8.82 -5.49
C SER A 97 16.63 8.37 -6.75
N ASP A 98 16.27 7.21 -7.34
CA ASP A 98 16.83 6.71 -8.60
C ASP A 98 16.29 7.49 -9.82
N LEU A 99 15.20 8.23 -9.64
CA LEU A 99 14.49 8.97 -10.69
C LEU A 99 14.76 10.50 -10.66
N LYS A 100 15.73 10.93 -9.86
CA LYS A 100 16.09 12.36 -9.74
C LYS A 100 16.37 13.01 -11.10
N GLY A 101 15.92 14.25 -11.25
CA GLY A 101 16.06 15.03 -12.48
C GLY A 101 15.04 14.69 -13.57
N ARG A 102 14.13 13.76 -13.30
CA ARG A 102 13.01 13.42 -14.18
C ARG A 102 11.67 13.78 -13.54
N ARG A 103 10.67 14.11 -14.33
CA ARG A 103 9.29 14.18 -13.86
C ARG A 103 8.79 12.76 -13.60
N VAL A 104 8.08 12.55 -12.50
CA VAL A 104 7.55 11.24 -12.12
C VAL A 104 6.04 11.33 -11.93
N VAL A 105 5.29 10.48 -12.62
CA VAL A 105 3.85 10.33 -12.44
C VAL A 105 3.58 9.00 -11.75
N LEU A 106 3.04 9.03 -10.53
CA LEU A 106 2.61 7.85 -9.80
C LEU A 106 1.13 7.61 -10.09
N ASN A 107 0.80 6.57 -10.85
CA ASN A 107 -0.56 6.05 -11.01
C ASN A 107 -0.77 4.97 -9.95
N ILE A 108 -1.47 5.30 -8.88
CA ILE A 108 -1.70 4.47 -7.70
C ILE A 108 -3.11 3.89 -7.78
N PHE A 109 -3.27 2.58 -7.54
CA PHE A 109 -4.57 1.93 -7.66
C PHE A 109 -4.65 0.64 -6.83
N PRO A 110 -5.87 0.12 -6.54
CA PRO A 110 -6.06 -1.09 -5.75
C PRO A 110 -5.47 -2.37 -6.35
N SER A 111 -5.80 -2.70 -7.60
CA SER A 111 -5.32 -3.93 -8.25
C SER A 111 -5.52 -3.90 -9.77
N LEU A 112 -4.54 -4.42 -10.50
CA LEU A 112 -4.58 -4.62 -11.96
C LEU A 112 -5.74 -5.53 -12.42
N ASP A 113 -6.21 -6.40 -11.55
CA ASP A 113 -7.30 -7.34 -11.86
C ASP A 113 -8.69 -6.69 -11.76
N THR A 114 -8.77 -5.34 -11.68
CA THR A 114 -10.02 -4.58 -11.78
C THR A 114 -10.09 -3.76 -13.06
N GLY A 115 -11.29 -3.65 -13.66
CA GLY A 115 -11.48 -3.03 -14.99
C GLY A 115 -10.97 -1.58 -15.07
N VAL A 116 -11.27 -0.74 -14.06
CA VAL A 116 -10.87 0.68 -14.04
C VAL A 116 -9.37 0.84 -13.83
N CYS A 117 -8.74 -0.02 -13.00
CA CYS A 117 -7.29 0.04 -12.81
C CYS A 117 -6.54 -0.36 -14.09
N ALA A 118 -6.99 -1.45 -14.73
CA ALA A 118 -6.44 -1.86 -16.02
C ALA A 118 -6.59 -0.76 -17.09
N ALA A 119 -7.76 -0.10 -17.15
CA ALA A 119 -8.01 1.03 -18.06
C ALA A 119 -7.05 2.20 -17.78
N SER A 120 -6.85 2.55 -16.51
CA SER A 120 -5.94 3.64 -16.13
C SER A 120 -4.50 3.35 -16.54
N VAL A 121 -4.00 2.12 -16.34
CA VAL A 121 -2.64 1.76 -16.76
C VAL A 121 -2.49 1.84 -18.29
N ARG A 122 -3.48 1.35 -19.06
CA ARG A 122 -3.46 1.48 -20.53
C ARG A 122 -3.47 2.94 -20.98
N ARG A 123 -4.26 3.78 -20.32
CA ARG A 123 -4.34 5.21 -20.63
C ARG A 123 -3.01 5.91 -20.35
N PHE A 124 -2.44 5.69 -19.18
CA PHE A 124 -1.12 6.22 -18.83
C PHE A 124 0.00 5.68 -19.71
N ASN A 125 -0.07 4.43 -20.18
CA ASN A 125 0.89 3.89 -21.13
C ASN A 125 0.89 4.66 -22.46
N LYS A 126 -0.29 5.06 -22.94
CA LYS A 126 -0.40 5.90 -24.13
C LYS A 126 0.11 7.32 -23.88
N LEU A 127 -0.24 7.92 -22.74
CA LEU A 127 0.21 9.26 -22.36
C LEU A 127 1.74 9.32 -22.18
N ALA A 128 2.33 8.34 -21.54
CA ALA A 128 3.76 8.28 -21.27
C ALA A 128 4.60 8.37 -22.56
N ALA A 129 4.10 7.82 -23.66
CA ALA A 129 4.76 7.88 -24.96
C ALA A 129 4.89 9.32 -25.51
N SER A 130 4.03 10.25 -25.06
CA SER A 130 4.01 11.66 -25.48
C SER A 130 4.61 12.63 -24.47
N LEU A 131 4.98 12.16 -23.27
CA LEU A 131 5.51 12.99 -22.19
C LEU A 131 7.05 12.92 -22.16
N PRO A 132 7.77 13.95 -22.62
CA PRO A 132 9.22 13.95 -22.62
C PRO A 132 9.76 13.95 -21.19
N ASP A 133 10.88 13.27 -20.96
CA ASP A 133 11.61 13.21 -19.68
C ASP A 133 10.75 12.82 -18.47
N THR A 134 9.64 12.12 -18.71
CA THR A 134 8.69 11.68 -17.67
C THR A 134 8.76 10.19 -17.48
N VAL A 135 8.75 9.75 -16.22
CA VAL A 135 8.59 8.35 -15.83
C VAL A 135 7.20 8.16 -15.25
N VAL A 136 6.39 7.32 -15.87
CA VAL A 136 5.12 6.90 -15.28
C VAL A 136 5.31 5.60 -14.55
N VAL A 137 4.96 5.56 -13.26
CA VAL A 137 5.05 4.38 -12.39
C VAL A 137 3.64 3.91 -12.03
N ALA A 138 3.31 2.68 -12.36
CA ALA A 138 2.04 2.04 -11.96
C ALA A 138 2.24 1.31 -10.64
N VAL A 139 1.56 1.75 -9.58
CA VAL A 139 1.78 1.30 -8.22
C VAL A 139 0.54 0.61 -7.64
N SER A 140 0.70 -0.62 -7.19
CA SER A 140 -0.32 -1.37 -6.43
C SER A 140 0.33 -2.34 -5.45
N LYS A 141 -0.50 -3.07 -4.69
CA LYS A 141 -0.01 -4.19 -3.85
C LYS A 141 -0.04 -5.54 -4.58
N ASP A 142 -0.38 -5.57 -5.86
CA ASP A 142 -0.23 -6.76 -6.68
C ASP A 142 1.22 -7.22 -6.68
N LEU A 143 1.44 -8.54 -6.76
CA LEU A 143 2.79 -9.08 -6.81
C LEU A 143 3.52 -8.67 -8.11
N PRO A 144 4.84 -8.54 -8.11
CA PRO A 144 5.63 -8.25 -9.31
C PRO A 144 5.34 -9.19 -10.48
N PHE A 145 5.01 -10.45 -10.19
CA PHE A 145 4.64 -11.46 -11.20
C PHE A 145 3.28 -11.15 -11.87
N ALA A 146 2.31 -10.63 -11.12
CA ALA A 146 1.03 -10.19 -11.67
C ALA A 146 1.22 -8.95 -12.56
N HIS A 147 2.04 -7.99 -12.13
CA HIS A 147 2.44 -6.85 -12.93
C HIS A 147 3.12 -7.28 -14.24
N ALA A 148 4.07 -8.23 -14.19
CA ALA A 148 4.76 -8.75 -15.38
C ALA A 148 3.78 -9.40 -16.36
N ARG A 149 2.88 -10.27 -15.86
CA ARG A 149 1.85 -10.91 -16.68
C ARG A 149 0.95 -9.88 -17.35
N PHE A 150 0.45 -8.90 -16.58
CA PHE A 150 -0.42 -7.85 -17.10
C PHE A 150 0.29 -7.05 -18.21
N CYS A 151 1.50 -6.57 -17.97
CA CYS A 151 2.25 -5.78 -18.95
C CYS A 151 2.49 -6.56 -20.24
N THR A 152 2.86 -7.84 -20.14
CA THR A 152 3.04 -8.70 -21.31
C THR A 152 1.74 -8.91 -22.09
N THR A 153 0.64 -9.19 -21.38
CA THR A 153 -0.66 -9.46 -22.02
C THR A 153 -1.24 -8.24 -22.70
N GLU A 154 -1.05 -7.05 -22.08
CA GLU A 154 -1.66 -5.79 -22.51
C GLU A 154 -0.73 -4.91 -23.36
N GLY A 155 0.50 -5.33 -23.63
CA GLY A 155 1.48 -4.56 -24.41
C GLY A 155 1.86 -3.24 -23.73
N ILE A 156 2.04 -3.25 -22.41
CA ILE A 156 2.47 -2.07 -21.62
C ILE A 156 3.99 -1.94 -21.69
N GLU A 157 4.49 -0.89 -22.35
CA GLU A 157 5.91 -0.67 -22.59
C GLU A 157 6.45 0.66 -22.03
N ASN A 158 5.56 1.67 -21.87
CA ASN A 158 5.95 3.04 -21.49
C ASN A 158 5.71 3.34 -20.01
N VAL A 159 5.22 2.39 -19.23
CA VAL A 159 4.96 2.52 -17.80
C VAL A 159 5.86 1.56 -17.04
N VAL A 160 6.44 2.00 -15.94
CA VAL A 160 7.21 1.18 -15.01
C VAL A 160 6.25 0.56 -13.99
N PRO A 161 5.99 -0.74 -14.05
CA PRO A 161 5.16 -1.39 -13.03
C PRO A 161 5.95 -1.61 -11.74
N ALA A 162 5.37 -1.28 -10.61
CA ALA A 162 6.03 -1.37 -9.31
C ALA A 162 5.05 -1.80 -8.20
N SER A 163 5.49 -2.71 -7.37
CA SER A 163 4.68 -3.34 -6.32
C SER A 163 5.08 -2.85 -4.93
N ASP A 164 4.10 -2.47 -4.11
CA ASP A 164 4.24 -2.20 -2.68
C ASP A 164 3.87 -3.43 -1.81
N PHE A 165 4.09 -4.66 -2.30
CA PHE A 165 3.72 -5.88 -1.56
C PHE A 165 4.55 -6.09 -0.29
N ARG A 166 5.75 -5.51 -0.21
CA ARG A 166 6.62 -5.60 0.96
C ARG A 166 6.24 -4.64 2.07
N ALA A 167 5.23 -3.77 1.86
CA ALA A 167 4.81 -2.74 2.80
C ALA A 167 5.99 -1.91 3.32
N SER A 168 6.79 -1.36 2.40
CA SER A 168 8.00 -0.58 2.68
C SER A 168 7.72 0.83 3.24
N GLY A 169 6.44 1.15 3.52
CA GLY A 169 6.01 2.44 4.05
C GLY A 169 5.55 3.43 2.99
N PHE A 170 5.55 3.07 1.71
CA PHE A 170 5.01 3.90 0.63
C PHE A 170 3.55 4.31 0.90
N ASP A 171 2.71 3.32 1.22
CA ASP A 171 1.28 3.50 1.45
C ASP A 171 0.97 4.48 2.60
N ALA A 172 1.78 4.45 3.67
CA ALA A 172 1.68 5.37 4.80
C ALA A 172 2.23 6.76 4.46
N ALA A 173 3.39 6.84 3.78
CA ALA A 173 4.04 8.10 3.44
C ALA A 173 3.23 8.95 2.46
N TYR A 174 2.50 8.30 1.56
CA TYR A 174 1.62 8.97 0.59
C TYR A 174 0.16 9.04 1.05
N GLY A 175 -0.19 8.43 2.18
CA GLY A 175 -1.53 8.45 2.76
C GLY A 175 -2.58 7.76 1.89
N VAL A 176 -2.22 6.64 1.25
CA VAL A 176 -3.09 5.94 0.29
C VAL A 176 -3.55 4.55 0.75
N ALA A 177 -3.14 4.10 1.93
CA ALA A 177 -3.56 2.81 2.48
C ALA A 177 -5.02 2.83 2.91
N MET A 178 -5.87 1.96 2.41
CA MET A 178 -7.25 1.79 2.89
C MET A 178 -7.26 1.09 4.25
N ALA A 179 -7.79 1.76 5.27
CA ALA A 179 -7.79 1.30 6.66
C ALA A 179 -8.98 0.40 7.00
N ASP A 180 -10.06 0.50 6.24
CA ASP A 180 -11.29 -0.25 6.45
C ASP A 180 -11.97 -0.63 5.12
N GLY A 181 -13.21 -1.11 5.20
CA GLY A 181 -13.99 -1.52 4.05
C GLY A 181 -13.51 -2.83 3.41
N PRO A 182 -14.17 -3.25 2.30
CA PRO A 182 -13.88 -4.55 1.65
C PRO A 182 -12.51 -4.58 0.95
N LEU A 183 -11.90 -3.43 0.68
CA LEU A 183 -10.59 -3.30 0.06
C LEU A 183 -9.49 -2.92 1.07
N LYS A 184 -9.75 -3.10 2.37
CA LYS A 184 -8.77 -2.84 3.43
C LYS A 184 -7.43 -3.50 3.12
N GLY A 185 -6.35 -2.71 3.27
CA GLY A 185 -4.98 -3.16 3.03
C GLY A 185 -4.50 -2.95 1.60
N LEU A 186 -5.40 -2.64 0.65
CA LEU A 186 -5.02 -2.20 -0.69
C LEU A 186 -4.81 -0.67 -0.72
N LEU A 187 -4.29 -0.19 -1.84
CA LEU A 187 -4.10 1.24 -2.07
C LEU A 187 -5.38 1.87 -2.63
N ALA A 188 -5.69 3.08 -2.22
CA ALA A 188 -6.73 3.90 -2.83
C ALA A 188 -6.32 4.30 -4.26
N ARG A 189 -7.27 4.81 -5.05
CA ARG A 189 -6.95 5.36 -6.36
C ARG A 189 -6.47 6.79 -6.21
N ALA A 190 -5.25 7.05 -6.68
CA ALA A 190 -4.66 8.38 -6.64
C ALA A 190 -3.67 8.58 -7.79
N VAL A 191 -3.45 9.83 -8.15
CA VAL A 191 -2.37 10.25 -9.05
C VAL A 191 -1.53 11.31 -8.35
N VAL A 192 -0.21 11.16 -8.38
CA VAL A 192 0.73 12.13 -7.83
C VAL A 192 1.78 12.43 -8.89
N VAL A 193 2.00 13.72 -9.17
CA VAL A 193 3.06 14.16 -10.08
C VAL A 193 4.15 14.86 -9.28
N ILE A 194 5.37 14.44 -9.51
CA ILE A 194 6.57 14.92 -8.85
C ILE A 194 7.47 15.56 -9.91
N ASP A 195 7.93 16.77 -9.67
CA ASP A 195 8.82 17.48 -10.57
C ASP A 195 10.27 16.95 -10.51
N ARG A 196 11.15 17.55 -11.31
CA ARG A 196 12.57 17.17 -11.39
C ARG A 196 13.36 17.46 -10.10
N GLU A 197 12.86 18.38 -9.29
CA GLU A 197 13.41 18.78 -8.00
C GLU A 197 12.93 17.88 -6.86
N GLY A 198 11.97 16.97 -7.12
CA GLY A 198 11.39 16.06 -6.14
C GLY A 198 10.23 16.65 -5.35
N LYS A 199 9.58 17.70 -5.85
CA LYS A 199 8.43 18.33 -5.23
C LYS A 199 7.13 17.83 -5.87
N VAL A 200 6.10 17.62 -5.07
CA VAL A 200 4.76 17.29 -5.55
C VAL A 200 4.14 18.53 -6.20
N VAL A 201 3.85 18.46 -7.49
CA VAL A 201 3.25 19.54 -8.29
C VAL A 201 1.78 19.28 -8.62
N TYR A 202 1.34 18.02 -8.54
CA TYR A 202 -0.07 17.65 -8.70
C TYR A 202 -0.37 16.45 -7.79
N ALA A 203 -1.52 16.48 -7.11
CA ALA A 203 -1.95 15.40 -6.23
C ALA A 203 -3.47 15.24 -6.27
N GLN A 204 -3.95 14.14 -6.84
CA GLN A 204 -5.36 13.79 -6.90
C GLN A 204 -5.63 12.49 -6.14
N LEU A 205 -6.45 12.55 -5.11
CA LEU A 205 -7.11 11.39 -4.52
C LEU A 205 -8.49 11.27 -5.15
N VAL A 206 -8.76 10.17 -5.88
CA VAL A 206 -10.04 9.97 -6.57
C VAL A 206 -11.13 9.69 -5.55
N PRO A 207 -12.20 10.51 -5.48
CA PRO A 207 -13.21 10.40 -4.42
C PRO A 207 -13.99 9.08 -4.43
N GLU A 208 -14.19 8.48 -5.61
CA GLU A 208 -14.83 7.17 -5.78
C GLU A 208 -13.86 6.22 -6.47
N ILE A 209 -13.45 5.16 -5.76
CA ILE A 209 -12.41 4.22 -6.23
C ILE A 209 -12.77 3.56 -7.57
N THR A 210 -14.05 3.46 -7.87
CA THR A 210 -14.55 2.87 -9.13
C THR A 210 -14.56 3.83 -10.31
N GLU A 211 -14.16 5.08 -10.12
CA GLU A 211 -14.02 6.08 -11.18
C GLU A 211 -12.58 6.19 -11.67
N GLU A 212 -12.38 6.68 -12.89
CA GLU A 212 -11.07 6.95 -13.46
C GLU A 212 -10.48 8.25 -12.90
N PRO A 213 -9.13 8.38 -12.84
CA PRO A 213 -8.49 9.64 -12.45
C PRO A 213 -8.57 10.69 -13.57
N ASP A 214 -8.24 11.93 -13.21
CA ASP A 214 -8.01 13.00 -14.18
C ASP A 214 -6.64 12.82 -14.85
N TYR A 215 -6.65 12.40 -16.09
CA TYR A 215 -5.44 12.18 -16.89
C TYR A 215 -4.82 13.45 -17.42
N ASP A 216 -5.64 14.45 -17.69
CA ASP A 216 -5.19 15.70 -18.30
C ASP A 216 -4.46 16.55 -17.27
N GLY A 217 -5.00 16.67 -16.04
CA GLY A 217 -4.31 17.30 -14.92
C GLY A 217 -2.98 16.62 -14.54
N ALA A 218 -2.87 15.30 -14.75
CA ALA A 218 -1.62 14.59 -14.54
C ALA A 218 -0.57 14.80 -15.64
N ALA A 219 -0.99 15.29 -16.83
CA ALA A 219 -0.12 15.52 -17.99
C ALA A 219 0.43 16.95 -18.05
N GLU A 220 -0.22 17.93 -17.41
CA GLU A 220 0.22 19.33 -17.31
C GLU A 220 1.47 19.50 -16.42
#